data_e512a38a267cff0c07280faf0a4f8272
#
_entry.id   e512a38a267cff0c07280faf0a4f8272
#
_cell.length_a   1.000
_cell.length_b   1.000
_cell.length_c   1.000
_cell.angle_alpha   90.00
_cell.angle_beta   90.00
_cell.angle_gamma   90.00
#
_symmetry.space_group_name_H-M   'P 1'
#
loop_
_entity.id
_entity.type
_entity.pdbx_description
1 polymer ?
#
loop_
_entity_poly.entity_id
_entity_poly.type
_entity_poly.pdbx_seq_one_letter_code
_entity_poly.pdbx_strand_id
1 'polypeptide(L)'
;MMAPSDPACQPHPSATAAGAQACGQSERPGDAELAVLKGLSEGLADDPAALLDLLRRLEQLHRAIQDGPFRTSLPSDRNRLFQLLEAMEESGGWPYIPRLQLRTFLDLLQREPSADSSSQDNGPLAA
;
A
#
# COMPACT_ATOMS: atom_id res chain seq x y z
N MET A 1 61.63 -45.94 7.16
CA MET A 1 61.83 -44.57 7.58
C MET A 1 61.20 -43.63 6.59
N MET A 2 59.90 -43.59 6.65
CA MET A 2 59.10 -42.78 5.72
C MET A 2 58.48 -41.64 6.52
N ALA A 3 58.83 -40.44 6.18
CA ALA A 3 58.12 -39.28 6.67
C ALA A 3 56.77 -39.29 6.06
N PRO A 4 55.71 -39.16 6.84
CA PRO A 4 54.38 -38.95 6.28
C PRO A 4 54.32 -37.59 5.66
N SER A 5 53.94 -37.56 4.43
CA SER A 5 53.65 -36.34 3.73
C SER A 5 52.43 -35.71 4.36
N ASP A 6 52.62 -34.57 4.88
CA ASP A 6 51.53 -33.71 5.31
C ASP A 6 50.68 -33.35 4.10
N PRO A 7 49.40 -33.61 4.09
CA PRO A 7 48.54 -33.08 3.07
C PRO A 7 48.42 -31.59 3.29
N ALA A 8 48.97 -30.87 2.35
CA ALA A 8 48.85 -29.43 2.26
C ALA A 8 47.48 -28.94 2.56
N CYS A 9 47.42 -28.08 3.54
CA CYS A 9 46.33 -27.19 3.76
C CYS A 9 45.99 -26.47 2.46
N GLN A 10 44.93 -26.88 1.81
CA GLN A 10 44.44 -26.19 0.65
C GLN A 10 43.85 -24.89 1.13
N PRO A 11 44.28 -23.76 0.62
CA PRO A 11 43.55 -22.53 0.84
C PRO A 11 42.22 -22.67 0.10
N HIS A 12 41.17 -22.75 0.83
CA HIS A 12 39.85 -22.54 0.28
C HIS A 12 39.89 -21.16 -0.37
N PRO A 13 39.49 -21.03 -1.63
CA PRO A 13 39.25 -19.72 -2.16
C PRO A 13 38.19 -19.08 -1.28
N SER A 14 38.57 -18.06 -0.60
CA SER A 14 37.64 -17.19 0.04
C SER A 14 36.66 -16.73 -1.02
N ALA A 15 35.53 -17.40 -1.08
CA ALA A 15 34.43 -16.87 -1.79
C ALA A 15 34.18 -15.51 -1.16
N THR A 16 34.57 -14.51 -1.87
CA THR A 16 34.18 -13.16 -1.58
C THR A 16 32.67 -13.16 -1.73
N ALA A 17 31.99 -13.51 -0.69
CA ALA A 17 30.60 -13.29 -0.57
C ALA A 17 30.41 -11.77 -0.43
N ALA A 18 30.53 -11.09 -1.53
CA ALA A 18 29.88 -9.82 -1.74
C ALA A 18 28.38 -10.10 -1.88
N GLY A 19 27.86 -10.84 -0.96
CA GLY A 19 26.45 -10.91 -0.68
C GLY A 19 26.19 -9.86 0.38
N ALA A 20 26.16 -8.63 -0.02
CA ALA A 20 25.32 -7.70 0.68
C ALA A 20 23.90 -8.25 0.55
N GLN A 21 23.56 -9.16 1.40
CA GLN A 21 22.21 -9.55 1.63
C GLN A 21 21.56 -8.33 2.28
N ALA A 22 21.03 -7.48 1.42
CA ALA A 22 19.99 -6.58 1.81
C ALA A 22 18.95 -7.45 2.52
N CYS A 23 18.92 -7.32 3.83
CA CYS A 23 17.90 -7.93 4.66
C CYS A 23 16.56 -7.76 3.98
N GLY A 24 15.92 -8.90 3.69
CA GLY A 24 14.62 -9.03 3.11
C GLY A 24 13.71 -7.82 3.22
N GLN A 25 13.88 -6.88 2.32
CA GLN A 25 12.77 -6.05 1.93
C GLN A 25 11.95 -6.98 1.06
N SER A 26 10.89 -7.49 1.65
CA SER A 26 9.85 -8.17 0.93
C SER A 26 9.43 -7.21 -0.18
N GLU A 27 9.87 -7.47 -1.40
CA GLU A 27 9.51 -6.67 -2.56
C GLU A 27 7.99 -6.69 -2.66
N ARG A 28 7.41 -5.52 -2.56
CA ARG A 28 5.97 -5.37 -2.71
C ARG A 28 5.62 -5.57 -4.18
N PRO A 29 4.45 -6.15 -4.46
CA PRO A 29 3.98 -6.21 -5.84
C PRO A 29 4.00 -4.82 -6.49
N GLY A 30 4.66 -4.70 -7.64
CA GLY A 30 4.78 -3.43 -8.36
C GLY A 30 6.03 -2.61 -8.06
N ASP A 31 6.89 -2.99 -7.11
CA ASP A 31 8.10 -2.23 -6.79
C ASP A 31 9.07 -2.15 -7.98
N ALA A 32 9.18 -3.22 -8.76
CA ALA A 32 10.01 -3.25 -9.97
C ALA A 32 9.49 -2.31 -11.05
N GLU A 33 8.19 -2.30 -11.29
CA GLU A 33 7.52 -1.44 -12.26
C GLU A 33 7.61 0.03 -11.86
N LEU A 34 7.44 0.32 -10.57
CA LEU A 34 7.60 1.67 -10.03
C LEU A 34 9.04 2.17 -10.15
N ALA A 35 10.03 1.30 -9.95
CA ALA A 35 11.44 1.64 -10.14
C ALA A 35 11.74 1.99 -11.61
N VAL A 36 11.16 1.27 -12.56
CA VAL A 36 11.27 1.57 -14.00
C VAL A 36 10.66 2.94 -14.31
N LEU A 37 9.46 3.22 -13.78
CA LEU A 37 8.80 4.52 -13.99
C LEU A 37 9.59 5.67 -13.37
N LYS A 38 10.19 5.45 -12.22
CA LYS A 38 11.08 6.43 -11.59
C LYS A 38 12.30 6.71 -12.45
N GLY A 39 12.98 5.67 -12.94
CA GLY A 39 14.12 5.82 -13.85
C GLY A 39 13.73 6.53 -15.13
N LEU A 40 12.55 6.26 -15.70
CA LEU A 40 12.02 6.98 -16.85
C LEU A 40 11.84 8.47 -16.53
N SER A 41 11.28 8.81 -15.40
CA SER A 41 11.08 10.21 -15.01
C SER A 41 12.40 10.96 -14.82
N GLU A 42 13.42 10.31 -14.30
CA GLU A 42 14.77 10.87 -14.18
C GLU A 42 15.40 11.11 -15.55
N GLY A 43 15.19 10.22 -16.52
CA GLY A 43 15.63 10.38 -17.90
C GLY A 43 14.92 11.51 -18.67
N LEU A 44 13.74 11.91 -18.22
CA LEU A 44 12.95 13.00 -18.80
C LEU A 44 13.10 14.33 -18.04
N ALA A 45 14.05 14.43 -17.11
CA ALA A 45 14.17 15.56 -16.20
C ALA A 45 14.29 16.93 -16.89
N ASP A 46 14.83 16.96 -18.11
CA ASP A 46 15.02 18.17 -18.90
C ASP A 46 13.83 18.49 -19.83
N ASP A 47 12.83 17.61 -19.88
CA ASP A 47 11.66 17.78 -20.73
C ASP A 47 10.36 17.88 -19.90
N PRO A 48 9.93 19.09 -19.54
CA PRO A 48 8.74 19.28 -18.74
C PRO A 48 7.44 18.84 -19.45
N ALA A 49 7.41 18.88 -20.77
CA ALA A 49 6.24 18.45 -21.52
C ALA A 49 6.07 16.92 -21.46
N ALA A 50 7.16 16.18 -21.61
CA ALA A 50 7.16 14.73 -21.48
C ALA A 50 6.85 14.29 -20.04
N LEU A 51 7.38 15.00 -19.03
CA LEU A 51 7.04 14.74 -17.63
C LEU A 51 5.56 14.98 -17.34
N LEU A 52 4.99 16.05 -17.91
CA LEU A 52 3.56 16.34 -17.75
C LEU A 52 2.69 15.27 -18.40
N ASP A 53 3.08 14.77 -19.57
CA ASP A 53 2.39 13.65 -20.21
C ASP A 53 2.47 12.38 -19.35
N LEU A 54 3.65 12.07 -18.82
CA LEU A 54 3.85 10.94 -17.92
C LEU A 54 2.94 11.05 -16.68
N LEU A 55 2.88 12.23 -16.07
CA LEU A 55 2.03 12.46 -14.89
C LEU A 55 0.54 12.26 -15.21
N ARG A 56 0.07 12.73 -16.36
CA ARG A 56 -1.31 12.51 -16.81
C ARG A 56 -1.63 11.04 -17.01
N ARG A 57 -0.71 10.29 -17.58
CA ARG A 57 -0.86 8.84 -17.79
C ARG A 57 -0.87 8.09 -16.45
N LEU A 58 -0.02 8.49 -15.51
CA LEU A 58 -0.01 7.92 -14.16
C LEU A 58 -1.31 8.24 -13.41
N GLU A 59 -1.85 9.44 -13.57
CA GLU A 59 -3.14 9.80 -12.99
C GLU A 59 -4.29 8.96 -13.55
N GLN A 60 -4.29 8.75 -14.87
CA GLN A 60 -5.26 7.88 -15.51
C GLN A 60 -5.18 6.44 -14.99
N LEU A 61 -3.96 5.91 -14.86
CA LEU A 61 -3.73 4.59 -14.29
C LEU A 61 -4.21 4.53 -12.83
N HIS A 62 -3.91 5.55 -12.05
CA HIS A 62 -4.36 5.64 -10.66
C HIS A 62 -5.88 5.57 -10.57
N ARG A 63 -6.59 6.35 -11.37
CA ARG A 63 -8.06 6.33 -11.41
C ARG A 63 -8.61 4.98 -11.87
N ALA A 64 -7.99 4.37 -12.86
CA ALA A 64 -8.39 3.05 -13.33
C ALA A 64 -8.26 1.98 -12.24
N ILE A 65 -7.19 2.01 -11.46
CA ILE A 65 -7.00 1.11 -10.31
C ILE A 65 -8.04 1.40 -9.21
N GLN A 66 -8.26 2.67 -8.93
CA GLN A 66 -9.21 3.11 -7.90
C GLN A 66 -10.64 2.69 -8.22
N ASP A 67 -11.10 2.95 -9.43
CA ASP A 67 -12.48 2.71 -9.84
C ASP A 67 -12.74 1.24 -10.21
N GLY A 68 -11.71 0.51 -10.57
CA GLY A 68 -11.78 -0.90 -10.92
C GLY A 68 -11.41 -1.82 -9.75
N PRO A 69 -10.20 -2.38 -9.77
CA PRO A 69 -9.79 -3.43 -8.82
C PRO A 69 -9.93 -3.04 -7.35
N PHE A 70 -9.56 -1.81 -7.01
CA PHE A 70 -9.63 -1.35 -5.62
C PHE A 70 -11.07 -1.29 -5.12
N ARG A 71 -11.96 -0.67 -5.89
CA ARG A 71 -13.37 -0.54 -5.53
C ARG A 71 -14.04 -1.91 -5.41
N THR A 72 -13.68 -2.84 -6.29
CA THR A 72 -14.21 -4.21 -6.26
C THR A 72 -13.69 -5.01 -5.06
N SER A 73 -12.49 -4.72 -4.59
CA SER A 73 -11.87 -5.38 -3.44
C SER A 73 -12.37 -4.89 -2.08
N LEU A 74 -13.12 -3.78 -2.04
CA LEU A 74 -13.61 -3.23 -0.79
C LEU A 74 -14.56 -4.21 -0.10
N PRO A 75 -14.40 -4.41 1.23
CA PRO A 75 -15.28 -5.29 1.98
C PRO A 75 -16.70 -4.73 2.03
N SER A 76 -17.69 -5.59 1.87
CA SER A 76 -19.10 -5.24 2.07
C SER A 76 -19.50 -5.20 3.54
N ASP A 77 -18.72 -5.84 4.40
CA ASP A 77 -18.94 -5.85 5.84
C ASP A 77 -18.45 -4.54 6.48
N ARG A 78 -19.31 -3.91 7.26
CA ARG A 78 -19.03 -2.62 7.90
C ARG A 78 -17.80 -2.65 8.80
N ASN A 79 -17.61 -3.71 9.57
CA ASN A 79 -16.50 -3.81 10.50
C ASN A 79 -15.16 -3.96 9.78
N ARG A 80 -15.14 -4.75 8.72
CA ARG A 80 -13.95 -4.91 7.88
C ARG A 80 -13.63 -3.64 7.10
N LEU A 81 -14.66 -2.94 6.63
CA LEU A 81 -14.48 -1.65 5.97
C LEU A 81 -13.90 -0.63 6.94
N PHE A 82 -14.40 -0.58 8.17
CA PHE A 82 -13.87 0.29 9.21
C PHE A 82 -12.40 0.01 9.52
N GLN A 83 -12.03 -1.26 9.71
CA GLN A 83 -10.64 -1.67 9.92
C GLN A 83 -9.72 -1.27 8.75
N LEU A 84 -10.21 -1.40 7.51
CA LEU A 84 -9.48 -0.96 6.34
C LEU A 84 -9.25 0.56 6.35
N LEU A 85 -10.27 1.34 6.70
CA LEU A 85 -10.17 2.80 6.79
C LEU A 85 -9.21 3.24 7.91
N GLU A 86 -9.24 2.57 9.06
CA GLU A 86 -8.25 2.77 10.13
C GLU A 86 -6.83 2.51 9.65
N ALA A 87 -6.59 1.37 9.00
CA ALA A 87 -5.29 1.03 8.45
C ALA A 87 -4.82 2.04 7.39
N MET A 88 -5.73 2.57 6.60
CA MET A 88 -5.43 3.63 5.63
C MET A 88 -5.06 4.94 6.33
N GLU A 89 -5.75 5.30 7.39
CA GLU A 89 -5.44 6.50 8.18
C GLU A 89 -4.06 6.39 8.81
N GLU A 90 -3.71 5.26 9.38
CA GLU A 90 -2.39 4.99 9.98
C GLU A 90 -1.26 5.02 8.94
N SER A 91 -1.49 4.48 7.74
CA SER A 91 -0.49 4.42 6.66
C SER A 91 -0.31 5.71 5.86
N GLY A 92 -1.06 6.77 6.18
CA GLY A 92 -0.96 8.06 5.49
C GLY A 92 -2.22 8.47 4.73
N GLY A 93 -3.29 7.67 4.81
CA GLY A 93 -4.57 7.96 4.21
C GLY A 93 -4.64 7.64 2.70
N TRP A 94 -5.74 8.02 2.12
CA TRP A 94 -5.97 7.89 0.69
C TRP A 94 -5.22 8.98 -0.09
N PRO A 95 -4.59 8.70 -1.23
CA PRO A 95 -3.77 9.68 -1.97
C PRO A 95 -4.48 10.98 -2.35
N TYR A 96 -5.80 10.95 -2.53
CA TYR A 96 -6.63 12.12 -2.86
C TYR A 96 -7.51 12.62 -1.71
N ILE A 97 -7.56 11.89 -0.61
CA ILE A 97 -8.32 12.30 0.58
C ILE A 97 -7.32 12.74 1.64
N PRO A 98 -7.33 14.01 2.03
CA PRO A 98 -6.52 14.48 3.14
C PRO A 98 -6.79 13.66 4.40
N ARG A 99 -5.74 13.34 5.14
CA ARG A 99 -5.82 12.54 6.36
C ARG A 99 -6.88 13.03 7.34
N LEU A 100 -7.06 14.33 7.43
CA LEU A 100 -8.07 14.93 8.28
C LEU A 100 -9.50 14.56 7.86
N GLN A 101 -9.77 14.52 6.56
CA GLN A 101 -11.09 14.12 6.05
C GLN A 101 -11.36 12.64 6.27
N LEU A 102 -10.35 11.78 6.08
CA LEU A 102 -10.47 10.36 6.37
C LEU A 102 -10.82 10.12 7.84
N ARG A 103 -10.17 10.84 8.74
CA ARG A 103 -10.45 10.77 10.17
C ARG A 103 -11.90 11.22 10.48
N THR A 104 -12.37 12.25 9.81
CA THR A 104 -13.76 12.70 9.96
C THR A 104 -14.75 11.62 9.53
N PHE A 105 -14.48 10.91 8.44
CA PHE A 105 -15.32 9.78 8.02
C PHE A 105 -15.32 8.64 9.03
N LEU A 106 -14.16 8.33 9.60
CA LEU A 106 -14.04 7.31 10.65
C LEU A 106 -14.85 7.70 11.90
N ASP A 107 -14.77 8.95 12.33
CA ASP A 107 -15.54 9.47 13.46
C ASP A 107 -17.05 9.41 13.20
N LEU A 108 -17.48 9.71 11.98
CA LEU A 108 -18.89 9.61 11.58
C LEU A 108 -19.38 8.16 11.59
N LEU A 109 -18.57 7.22 11.09
CA LEU A 109 -18.90 5.81 11.12
C LEU A 109 -18.99 5.24 12.55
N GLN A 110 -18.20 5.80 13.47
CA GLN A 110 -18.27 5.44 14.88
C GLN A 110 -19.51 6.02 15.59
N ARG A 111 -19.92 7.22 15.15
CA ARG A 111 -21.03 7.95 15.79
C ARG A 111 -22.40 7.53 15.35
N GLU A 112 -22.55 6.80 14.26
CA GLU A 112 -23.85 6.27 13.91
C GLU A 112 -24.20 5.11 14.87
N PRO A 113 -24.86 5.42 16.01
CA PRO A 113 -25.51 4.38 16.76
C PRO A 113 -26.64 3.89 15.88
N SER A 114 -26.81 2.61 15.85
CA SER A 114 -28.00 1.94 15.42
C SER A 114 -29.25 2.82 15.57
N ALA A 115 -29.58 3.55 14.54
CA ALA A 115 -30.86 4.23 14.46
C ALA A 115 -31.91 3.20 14.12
N ASP A 116 -32.12 2.26 15.05
CA ASP A 116 -33.17 1.29 14.95
C ASP A 116 -33.68 0.91 16.33
N SER A 117 -34.19 1.87 17.03
CA SER A 117 -35.18 1.62 18.08
C SER A 117 -35.69 2.91 18.70
N SER A 118 -36.40 3.68 17.95
CA SER A 118 -37.43 4.53 18.52
C SER A 118 -38.41 4.99 17.46
N SER A 119 -39.14 4.07 16.97
CA SER A 119 -40.43 4.36 16.35
C SER A 119 -41.42 3.45 17.00
N GLN A 120 -42.13 4.01 17.80
CA GLN A 120 -43.50 3.74 18.12
C GLN A 120 -43.70 3.90 19.60
N ASP A 121 -44.05 5.04 19.90
CA ASP A 121 -45.31 5.07 20.60
C ASP A 121 -46.10 6.23 20.05
N ASN A 122 -46.86 5.90 19.04
CA ASN A 122 -47.98 6.73 18.66
C ASN A 122 -49.23 5.96 19.13
N GLY A 123 -49.50 6.10 20.40
CA GLY A 123 -50.74 5.66 20.94
C GLY A 123 -51.89 6.36 20.22
N PRO A 124 -52.94 5.64 19.85
CA PRO A 124 -54.10 6.25 19.25
C PRO A 124 -54.78 7.15 20.31
N LEU A 125 -54.89 8.40 19.97
CA LEU A 125 -55.81 9.27 20.65
C LEU A 125 -57.23 8.76 20.35
N ALA A 126 -57.75 8.01 21.27
CA ALA A 126 -59.15 7.77 21.32
C ALA A 126 -59.81 9.05 21.82
N ALA A 127 -60.61 9.61 20.98
CA ALA A 127 -61.51 10.70 21.36
C ALA A 127 -62.64 10.20 22.24
#